data_e39cd3861dd6709afbc9bc31fd4f3451
#
_entry.id   e39cd3861dd6709afbc9bc31fd4f3451
#
_cell.length_a   1.000
_cell.length_b   1.000
_cell.length_c   1.000
_cell.angle_alpha   90.00
_cell.angle_beta   90.00
_cell.angle_gamma   90.00
#
_symmetry.space_group_name_H-M   'P 1'
#
loop_
_entity.id
_entity.type
_entity.pdbx_description
1 polymer ?
#
loop_
_entity_poly.entity_id
_entity_poly.type
_entity_poly.pdbx_seq_one_letter_code
_entity_poly.pdbx_strand_id
1 'polypeptide(L)'
;MAWQDAEASFESEVLGETTVPKMFETSASRNAESPAQRYKGGVYNRSIVGPVLPTAPDGEYASLTYDEMRRSVRRLAAGFRDLGVEAGDRVGIFANTRLEWAQTDFALLAAGGVVTTVYTSSSPDQVEYLLDDPDATGVVVENEELLERVLEVEDELDVEFVVSMDEIDGYGDRDDVLTLAQVHERGVGAFDPDAYEGWLDERSPDDLASLIYTSGTTANRRGSG
;
A
#
# COMPACT_ATOMS: atom_id res chain seq x y z
N MET A 1 -20.12 -33.57 7.70
CA MET A 1 -20.11 -32.15 8.08
C MET A 1 -20.66 -31.41 6.87
N ALA A 2 -21.75 -30.68 7.02
CA ALA A 2 -22.25 -29.86 5.92
C ALA A 2 -21.23 -28.74 5.63
N TRP A 3 -21.15 -28.25 4.41
CA TRP A 3 -20.20 -27.18 4.04
C TRP A 3 -20.42 -25.91 4.90
N GLN A 4 -21.68 -25.63 5.26
CA GLN A 4 -22.06 -24.53 6.16
C GLN A 4 -21.48 -24.69 7.58
N ASP A 5 -21.42 -25.95 8.11
CA ASP A 5 -20.79 -26.19 9.41
C ASP A 5 -19.27 -25.99 9.34
N ALA A 6 -18.65 -26.35 8.20
CA ALA A 6 -17.22 -26.12 7.97
C ALA A 6 -16.90 -24.64 7.79
N GLU A 7 -17.77 -23.87 7.12
CA GLU A 7 -17.65 -22.42 6.96
C GLU A 7 -17.78 -21.72 8.31
N ALA A 8 -18.81 -22.02 9.10
CA ALA A 8 -19.00 -21.45 10.44
C ALA A 8 -17.84 -21.79 11.41
N SER A 9 -17.30 -23.01 11.33
CA SER A 9 -16.13 -23.41 12.11
C SER A 9 -14.89 -22.65 11.66
N PHE A 10 -14.69 -22.47 10.34
CA PHE A 10 -13.58 -21.69 9.81
C PHE A 10 -13.69 -20.20 10.21
N GLU A 11 -14.87 -19.61 10.10
CA GLU A 11 -15.14 -18.24 10.54
C GLU A 11 -14.85 -18.07 12.04
N SER A 12 -15.31 -18.97 12.89
CA SER A 12 -15.13 -18.85 14.34
C SER A 12 -13.73 -19.23 14.83
N GLU A 13 -13.10 -20.24 14.24
CA GLU A 13 -11.84 -20.83 14.74
C GLU A 13 -10.59 -20.28 14.04
N VAL A 14 -10.72 -19.82 12.80
CA VAL A 14 -9.58 -19.39 11.96
C VAL A 14 -9.61 -17.89 11.70
N LEU A 15 -10.75 -17.34 11.24
CA LEU A 15 -10.87 -15.91 11.00
C LEU A 15 -11.14 -15.15 12.32
N GLY A 16 -12.12 -15.61 13.10
CA GLY A 16 -12.50 -14.94 14.36
C GLY A 16 -12.84 -13.46 14.11
N GLU A 17 -12.66 -12.65 15.12
CA GLU A 17 -12.71 -11.19 15.04
C GLU A 17 -11.34 -10.62 14.66
N THR A 18 -10.80 -11.01 13.47
CA THR A 18 -9.49 -10.54 13.01
C THR A 18 -9.61 -9.52 11.89
N THR A 19 -8.59 -8.69 11.74
CA THR A 19 -8.45 -7.72 10.66
C THR A 19 -7.41 -8.19 9.65
N VAL A 20 -7.44 -7.65 8.42
CA VAL A 20 -6.48 -8.01 7.36
C VAL A 20 -5.02 -7.89 7.83
N PRO A 21 -4.58 -6.78 8.46
CA PRO A 21 -3.20 -6.69 8.94
C PRO A 21 -2.87 -7.69 10.08
N LYS A 22 -3.79 -7.98 11.00
CA LYS A 22 -3.56 -9.02 12.04
C LYS A 22 -3.46 -10.42 11.42
N MET A 23 -4.29 -10.71 10.41
CA MET A 23 -4.25 -11.98 9.68
C MET A 23 -2.92 -12.13 8.94
N PHE A 24 -2.42 -11.06 8.29
CA PHE A 24 -1.10 -11.04 7.66
C PHE A 24 0.01 -11.32 8.69
N GLU A 25 0.04 -10.62 9.82
CA GLU A 25 1.03 -10.80 10.89
C GLU A 25 1.06 -12.25 11.41
N THR A 26 -0.12 -12.82 11.67
CA THR A 26 -0.26 -14.20 12.14
C THR A 26 0.24 -15.19 11.09
N SER A 27 -0.14 -15.01 9.84
CA SER A 27 0.25 -15.87 8.72
C SER A 27 1.77 -15.78 8.47
N ALA A 28 2.31 -14.57 8.45
CA ALA A 28 3.74 -14.34 8.25
C ALA A 28 4.60 -14.94 9.37
N SER A 29 4.15 -14.83 10.63
CA SER A 29 4.82 -15.44 11.77
C SER A 29 4.83 -16.98 11.69
N ARG A 30 3.70 -17.60 11.30
CA ARG A 30 3.58 -19.07 11.19
C ARG A 30 4.38 -19.64 10.05
N ASN A 31 4.58 -18.89 8.97
CA ASN A 31 5.23 -19.33 7.74
C ASN A 31 6.56 -18.62 7.49
N ALA A 32 7.24 -18.13 8.53
CA ALA A 32 8.38 -17.23 8.46
C ALA A 32 9.42 -17.57 7.37
N GLU A 33 9.82 -18.82 7.29
CA GLU A 33 10.84 -19.32 6.35
C GLU A 33 10.29 -19.68 4.95
N SER A 34 8.96 -19.68 4.78
CA SER A 34 8.34 -20.03 3.50
C SER A 34 8.43 -18.86 2.52
N PRO A 35 8.52 -19.11 1.20
CA PRO A 35 8.47 -18.05 0.20
C PRO A 35 7.11 -17.32 0.23
N ALA A 36 7.13 -16.01 0.38
CA ALA A 36 5.94 -15.14 0.34
C ALA A 36 5.76 -14.51 -1.04
N GLN A 37 6.81 -13.95 -1.60
CA GLN A 37 6.77 -13.24 -2.88
C GLN A 37 7.95 -13.64 -3.76
N ARG A 38 7.73 -13.57 -5.08
CA ARG A 38 8.79 -13.70 -6.10
C ARG A 38 8.70 -12.53 -7.06
N TYR A 39 9.86 -12.05 -7.49
CA TYR A 39 9.94 -10.99 -8.50
C TYR A 39 11.07 -11.27 -9.49
N LYS A 40 10.90 -10.77 -10.70
CA LYS A 40 11.87 -10.90 -11.78
C LYS A 40 12.73 -9.65 -11.86
N GLY A 41 14.05 -9.81 -11.95
CA GLY A 41 14.98 -8.72 -12.20
C GLY A 41 14.82 -8.10 -13.60
N GLY A 42 15.14 -6.82 -13.73
CA GLY A 42 15.10 -6.09 -14.99
C GLY A 42 13.70 -5.74 -15.51
N VAL A 43 12.62 -5.92 -14.71
CA VAL A 43 11.24 -5.60 -15.13
C VAL A 43 10.84 -4.19 -14.72
N TYR A 44 11.23 -3.76 -13.54
CA TYR A 44 10.92 -2.45 -12.97
C TYR A 44 12.18 -1.83 -12.35
N ASN A 45 12.24 -0.50 -12.31
CA ASN A 45 13.32 0.26 -11.65
C ASN A 45 13.00 0.46 -10.15
N ARG A 46 12.86 -0.64 -9.42
CA ARG A 46 12.35 -0.69 -8.04
C ARG A 46 13.25 0.04 -7.04
N SER A 47 12.76 1.06 -6.37
CA SER A 47 13.52 1.80 -5.37
C SER A 47 13.92 0.94 -4.16
N ILE A 48 13.09 -0.02 -3.75
CA ILE A 48 13.35 -0.88 -2.60
C ILE A 48 14.31 -2.05 -2.87
N VAL A 49 14.58 -2.39 -4.14
CA VAL A 49 15.50 -3.49 -4.47
C VAL A 49 16.95 -3.00 -4.39
N GLY A 50 17.76 -3.69 -3.62
CA GLY A 50 19.11 -3.29 -3.23
C GLY A 50 19.13 -2.73 -1.82
N PRO A 51 18.49 -1.59 -1.55
CA PRO A 51 18.43 -1.04 -0.18
C PRO A 51 17.67 -1.89 0.83
N VAL A 52 16.55 -2.51 0.41
CA VAL A 52 15.63 -3.25 1.29
C VAL A 52 15.54 -4.72 0.93
N LEU A 53 15.43 -5.02 -0.35
CA LEU A 53 15.21 -6.36 -0.89
C LEU A 53 16.44 -6.86 -1.66
N PRO A 54 16.65 -8.18 -1.75
CA PRO A 54 17.74 -8.75 -2.56
C PRO A 54 17.66 -8.30 -4.02
N THR A 55 18.80 -8.14 -4.66
CA THR A 55 18.85 -7.91 -6.11
C THR A 55 18.64 -9.22 -6.87
N ALA A 56 17.95 -9.15 -8.03
CA ALA A 56 17.90 -10.24 -8.99
C ALA A 56 18.51 -9.78 -10.30
N PRO A 57 19.42 -10.58 -10.92
CA PRO A 57 19.90 -10.29 -12.27
C PRO A 57 18.75 -10.21 -13.26
N ASP A 58 18.96 -9.49 -14.37
CA ASP A 58 17.96 -9.34 -15.42
C ASP A 58 17.48 -10.70 -15.92
N GLY A 59 16.17 -10.88 -15.90
CA GLY A 59 15.52 -12.11 -16.34
C GLY A 59 15.50 -13.25 -15.31
N GLU A 60 16.24 -13.16 -14.21
CA GLU A 60 16.23 -14.12 -13.12
C GLU A 60 15.19 -13.75 -12.05
N TYR A 61 14.90 -14.70 -11.16
CA TYR A 61 13.95 -14.51 -10.08
C TYR A 61 14.65 -14.46 -8.71
N ALA A 62 14.31 -13.46 -7.91
CA ALA A 62 14.54 -13.47 -6.47
C ALA A 62 13.24 -13.80 -5.71
N SER A 63 13.39 -14.23 -4.48
CA SER A 63 12.27 -14.58 -3.59
C SER A 63 12.44 -13.86 -2.26
N LEU A 64 11.31 -13.53 -1.63
CA LEU A 64 11.22 -13.09 -0.24
C LEU A 64 10.52 -14.15 0.57
N THR A 65 11.02 -14.42 1.76
CA THR A 65 10.29 -15.16 2.79
C THR A 65 9.19 -14.32 3.41
N TYR A 66 8.25 -14.95 4.11
CA TYR A 66 7.24 -14.24 4.88
C TYR A 66 7.85 -13.35 5.97
N ASP A 67 8.96 -13.76 6.60
CA ASP A 67 9.64 -12.94 7.59
C ASP A 67 10.28 -11.68 6.98
N GLU A 68 10.89 -11.78 5.81
CA GLU A 68 11.43 -10.63 5.08
C GLU A 68 10.32 -9.66 4.64
N MET A 69 9.23 -10.19 4.08
CA MET A 69 8.05 -9.38 3.71
C MET A 69 7.45 -8.69 4.94
N ARG A 70 7.29 -9.41 6.05
CA ARG A 70 6.77 -8.88 7.31
C ARG A 70 7.63 -7.73 7.84
N ARG A 71 8.94 -7.87 7.83
CA ARG A 71 9.86 -6.80 8.24
C ARG A 71 9.72 -5.56 7.36
N SER A 72 9.59 -5.75 6.04
CA SER A 72 9.38 -4.64 5.10
C SER A 72 8.05 -3.94 5.37
N VAL A 73 6.95 -4.69 5.49
CA VAL A 73 5.60 -4.17 5.76
C VAL A 73 5.56 -3.36 7.07
N ARG A 74 6.15 -3.85 8.15
CA ARG A 74 6.21 -3.16 9.45
C ARG A 74 6.94 -1.83 9.36
N ARG A 75 8.06 -1.80 8.64
CA ARG A 75 8.83 -0.57 8.44
C ARG A 75 8.11 0.42 7.54
N LEU A 76 7.52 -0.07 6.45
CA LEU A 76 6.68 0.79 5.60
C LEU A 76 5.50 1.37 6.37
N ALA A 77 4.82 0.59 7.23
CA ALA A 77 3.74 1.09 8.07
C ALA A 77 4.20 2.21 9.01
N ALA A 78 5.36 2.02 9.67
CA ALA A 78 5.96 3.07 10.50
C ALA A 78 6.37 4.29 9.68
N GLY A 79 6.87 4.11 8.44
CA GLY A 79 7.21 5.19 7.54
C GLY A 79 5.98 5.98 7.08
N PHE A 80 4.87 5.32 6.78
CA PHE A 80 3.61 5.99 6.45
C PHE A 80 3.04 6.76 7.67
N ARG A 81 3.16 6.22 8.87
CA ARG A 81 2.83 6.96 10.10
C ARG A 81 3.71 8.19 10.30
N ASP A 82 5.01 8.09 10.00
CA ASP A 82 5.95 9.23 10.06
C ASP A 82 5.62 10.31 9.00
N LEU A 83 5.00 9.91 7.88
CA LEU A 83 4.46 10.83 6.86
C LEU A 83 3.11 11.46 7.25
N GLY A 84 2.53 11.10 8.39
CA GLY A 84 1.29 11.66 8.89
C GLY A 84 0.04 10.79 8.66
N VAL A 85 0.15 9.60 8.09
CA VAL A 85 -1.03 8.72 7.91
C VAL A 85 -1.63 8.36 9.26
N GLU A 86 -2.88 8.72 9.46
CA GLU A 86 -3.67 8.40 10.64
C GLU A 86 -4.74 7.34 10.34
N ALA A 87 -5.43 6.92 11.41
CA ALA A 87 -6.49 5.92 11.28
C ALA A 87 -7.70 6.48 10.50
N GLY A 88 -8.05 5.81 9.42
CA GLY A 88 -9.16 6.19 8.54
C GLY A 88 -8.75 7.07 7.37
N ASP A 89 -7.49 7.53 7.28
CA ASP A 89 -6.99 8.26 6.12
C ASP A 89 -7.01 7.40 4.86
N ARG A 90 -7.40 8.00 3.75
CA ARG A 90 -7.41 7.30 2.46
C ARG A 90 -6.13 7.59 1.72
N VAL A 91 -5.48 6.52 1.28
CA VAL A 91 -4.26 6.60 0.47
C VAL A 91 -4.46 5.86 -0.85
N GLY A 92 -4.22 6.57 -1.95
CA GLY A 92 -4.31 6.00 -3.29
C GLY A 92 -3.17 5.02 -3.57
N ILE A 93 -3.46 3.90 -4.27
CA ILE A 93 -2.43 3.07 -4.92
C ILE A 93 -2.67 3.11 -6.42
N PHE A 94 -1.83 3.83 -7.13
CA PHE A 94 -1.88 4.04 -8.57
C PHE A 94 -0.75 3.25 -9.25
N ALA A 95 -0.93 1.92 -9.32
CA ALA A 95 0.10 1.00 -9.80
C ALA A 95 -0.50 -0.29 -10.36
N ASN A 96 0.23 -0.93 -11.28
CA ASN A 96 -0.06 -2.30 -11.67
C ASN A 96 0.25 -3.29 -10.55
N THR A 97 -0.28 -4.52 -10.66
CA THR A 97 0.03 -5.59 -9.72
C THR A 97 1.52 -5.94 -9.75
N ARG A 98 2.20 -5.67 -8.64
CA ARG A 98 3.61 -5.93 -8.43
C ARG A 98 3.89 -6.22 -6.95
N LEU A 99 5.10 -6.62 -6.58
CA LEU A 99 5.39 -7.01 -5.19
C LEU A 99 5.19 -5.84 -4.21
N GLU A 100 5.58 -4.63 -4.61
CA GLU A 100 5.47 -3.42 -3.81
C GLU A 100 4.00 -3.05 -3.55
N TRP A 101 3.12 -3.34 -4.51
CA TRP A 101 1.68 -3.11 -4.36
C TRP A 101 1.14 -3.80 -3.09
N ALA A 102 1.40 -5.10 -2.95
CA ALA A 102 0.93 -5.86 -1.79
C ALA A 102 1.62 -5.45 -0.48
N GLN A 103 2.90 -5.09 -0.52
CA GLN A 103 3.61 -4.59 0.66
C GLN A 103 3.07 -3.24 1.12
N THR A 104 2.77 -2.34 0.17
CA THR A 104 2.15 -1.04 0.44
C THR A 104 0.75 -1.19 1.01
N ASP A 105 -0.08 -2.06 0.42
CA ASP A 105 -1.44 -2.34 0.90
C ASP A 105 -1.44 -2.81 2.36
N PHE A 106 -0.68 -3.88 2.66
CA PHE A 106 -0.57 -4.35 4.03
C PHE A 106 0.02 -3.30 5.00
N ALA A 107 0.96 -2.48 4.54
CA ALA A 107 1.58 -1.46 5.37
C ALA A 107 0.60 -0.33 5.69
N LEU A 108 -0.15 0.15 4.71
CA LEU A 108 -1.18 1.18 4.91
C LEU A 108 -2.29 0.67 5.83
N LEU A 109 -2.78 -0.55 5.62
CA LEU A 109 -3.79 -1.16 6.51
C LEU A 109 -3.27 -1.35 7.94
N ALA A 110 -1.99 -1.72 8.12
CA ALA A 110 -1.37 -1.83 9.43
C ALA A 110 -1.18 -0.46 10.09
N ALA A 111 -0.91 0.59 9.32
CA ALA A 111 -0.88 1.97 9.79
C ALA A 111 -2.28 2.53 10.13
N GLY A 112 -3.35 1.82 9.80
CA GLY A 112 -4.74 2.22 10.02
C GLY A 112 -5.38 2.95 8.84
N GLY A 113 -4.67 3.11 7.74
CA GLY A 113 -5.17 3.75 6.53
C GLY A 113 -6.19 2.90 5.77
N VAL A 114 -6.89 3.52 4.85
CA VAL A 114 -7.85 2.93 3.91
C VAL A 114 -7.26 3.04 2.51
N VAL A 115 -7.16 1.92 1.80
CA VAL A 115 -6.59 1.91 0.45
C VAL A 115 -7.64 2.23 -0.60
N THR A 116 -7.40 3.23 -1.45
CA THR A 116 -8.17 3.45 -2.68
C THR A 116 -7.35 3.05 -3.90
N THR A 117 -7.94 2.28 -4.82
CA THR A 117 -7.20 1.78 -5.99
C THR A 117 -7.45 2.66 -7.21
N VAL A 118 -6.37 3.10 -7.86
CA VAL A 118 -6.40 3.89 -9.10
C VAL A 118 -5.83 3.04 -10.24
N TYR A 119 -6.57 2.92 -11.34
CA TYR A 119 -6.10 2.15 -12.51
C TYR A 119 -5.05 2.93 -13.29
N THR A 120 -3.95 2.27 -13.69
CA THR A 120 -2.84 2.90 -14.42
C THR A 120 -3.22 3.49 -15.78
N SER A 121 -4.39 3.14 -16.31
CA SER A 121 -4.98 3.74 -17.52
C SER A 121 -5.77 5.02 -17.28
N SER A 122 -5.94 5.45 -16.03
CA SER A 122 -6.70 6.66 -15.69
C SER A 122 -6.03 7.92 -16.24
N SER A 123 -6.83 8.79 -16.86
CA SER A 123 -6.38 10.12 -17.27
C SER A 123 -6.20 11.04 -16.06
N PRO A 124 -5.49 12.19 -16.18
CA PRO A 124 -5.37 13.15 -15.07
C PRO A 124 -6.73 13.55 -14.45
N ASP A 125 -7.75 13.88 -15.24
CA ASP A 125 -9.11 14.19 -14.75
C ASP A 125 -9.74 13.02 -13.95
N GLN A 126 -9.40 11.77 -14.31
CA GLN A 126 -9.89 10.58 -13.60
C GLN A 126 -9.10 10.34 -12.31
N VAL A 127 -7.80 10.63 -12.34
CA VAL A 127 -6.94 10.59 -11.15
C VAL A 127 -7.41 11.60 -10.13
N GLU A 128 -7.66 12.86 -10.55
CA GLU A 128 -8.26 13.90 -9.71
C GLU A 128 -9.52 13.36 -9.02
N TYR A 129 -10.51 12.90 -9.79
CA TYR A 129 -11.76 12.40 -9.22
C TYR A 129 -11.56 11.21 -8.25
N LEU A 130 -10.67 10.28 -8.57
CA LEU A 130 -10.44 9.07 -7.76
C LEU A 130 -9.64 9.34 -6.48
N LEU A 131 -8.98 10.48 -6.37
CA LEU A 131 -8.28 10.92 -5.17
C LEU A 131 -9.09 11.96 -4.37
N ASP A 132 -9.81 12.86 -5.04
CA ASP A 132 -10.63 13.89 -4.41
C ASP A 132 -11.91 13.32 -3.78
N ASP A 133 -12.67 12.47 -4.50
CA ASP A 133 -13.96 11.93 -3.99
C ASP A 133 -13.83 11.14 -2.66
N PRO A 134 -12.77 10.38 -2.41
CA PRO A 134 -12.53 9.76 -1.11
C PRO A 134 -11.79 10.66 -0.11
N ASP A 135 -11.49 11.92 -0.39
CA ASP A 135 -10.58 12.80 0.35
C ASP A 135 -9.22 12.11 0.65
N ALA A 136 -8.50 11.69 -0.38
CA ALA A 136 -7.23 10.99 -0.21
C ALA A 136 -6.14 11.95 0.29
N THR A 137 -5.46 11.59 1.38
CA THR A 137 -4.36 12.37 1.98
C THR A 137 -3.00 12.06 1.37
N GLY A 138 -2.87 10.97 0.63
CA GLY A 138 -1.63 10.58 -0.04
C GLY A 138 -1.87 9.64 -1.19
N VAL A 139 -0.85 9.45 -2.01
CA VAL A 139 -0.90 8.48 -3.11
C VAL A 139 0.45 7.79 -3.32
N VAL A 140 0.40 6.48 -3.57
CA VAL A 140 1.57 5.68 -3.95
C VAL A 140 1.45 5.33 -5.41
N VAL A 141 2.38 5.78 -6.23
CA VAL A 141 2.40 5.59 -7.69
C VAL A 141 3.43 4.53 -8.11
N GLU A 142 3.23 3.92 -9.27
CA GLU A 142 4.16 2.90 -9.77
C GLU A 142 5.53 3.47 -10.14
N ASN A 143 5.55 4.60 -10.87
CA ASN A 143 6.71 5.17 -11.53
C ASN A 143 6.54 6.68 -11.79
N GLU A 144 7.56 7.29 -12.40
CA GLU A 144 7.59 8.71 -12.73
C GLU A 144 6.45 9.14 -13.69
N GLU A 145 6.09 8.31 -14.66
CA GLU A 145 4.98 8.63 -15.59
C GLU A 145 3.65 8.80 -14.82
N LEU A 146 3.36 7.93 -13.85
CA LEU A 146 2.15 8.04 -13.05
C LEU A 146 2.26 9.12 -11.98
N LEU A 147 3.47 9.42 -11.48
CA LEU A 147 3.73 10.56 -10.64
C LEU A 147 3.37 11.87 -11.36
N GLU A 148 3.85 12.07 -12.59
CA GLU A 148 3.55 13.25 -13.39
C GLU A 148 2.05 13.46 -13.57
N ARG A 149 1.26 12.39 -13.77
CA ARG A 149 -0.21 12.50 -13.88
C ARG A 149 -0.88 12.97 -12.60
N VAL A 150 -0.34 12.65 -11.43
CA VAL A 150 -0.82 13.18 -10.16
C VAL A 150 -0.44 14.65 -10.03
N LEU A 151 0.80 15.01 -10.37
CA LEU A 151 1.29 16.38 -10.31
C LEU A 151 0.58 17.34 -11.29
N GLU A 152 0.05 16.82 -12.42
CA GLU A 152 -0.77 17.62 -13.34
C GLU A 152 -2.05 18.16 -12.71
N VAL A 153 -2.54 17.52 -11.65
CA VAL A 153 -3.80 17.85 -10.94
C VAL A 153 -3.59 18.15 -9.47
N GLU A 154 -2.33 18.31 -9.02
CA GLU A 154 -2.02 18.48 -7.60
C GLU A 154 -2.67 19.72 -6.95
N ASP A 155 -2.84 20.80 -7.71
CA ASP A 155 -3.50 22.03 -7.24
C ASP A 155 -4.99 21.85 -6.88
N GLU A 156 -5.61 20.76 -7.35
CA GLU A 156 -7.02 20.40 -7.13
C GLU A 156 -7.19 19.31 -6.05
N LEU A 157 -6.08 18.85 -5.44
CA LEU A 157 -6.06 17.76 -4.47
C LEU A 157 -5.54 18.22 -3.11
N ASP A 158 -6.07 17.65 -2.05
CA ASP A 158 -5.55 17.84 -0.68
C ASP A 158 -4.50 16.74 -0.31
N VAL A 159 -3.73 16.27 -1.31
CA VAL A 159 -2.71 15.23 -1.14
C VAL A 159 -1.46 15.81 -0.48
N GLU A 160 -1.07 15.27 0.66
CA GLU A 160 0.08 15.73 1.46
C GLU A 160 1.41 15.07 1.04
N PHE A 161 1.35 13.88 0.39
CA PHE A 161 2.55 13.18 -0.09
C PHE A 161 2.26 12.32 -1.31
N VAL A 162 3.28 12.19 -2.16
CA VAL A 162 3.31 11.24 -3.28
C VAL A 162 4.53 10.33 -3.15
N VAL A 163 4.31 9.00 -3.20
CA VAL A 163 5.39 8.01 -3.07
C VAL A 163 5.52 7.19 -4.34
N SER A 164 6.70 7.18 -4.97
CA SER A 164 6.98 6.31 -6.12
C SER A 164 7.54 4.95 -5.69
N MET A 165 7.02 3.87 -6.28
CA MET A 165 7.56 2.53 -6.10
C MET A 165 8.90 2.34 -6.83
N ASP A 166 9.05 2.98 -7.99
CA ASP A 166 10.29 3.00 -8.75
C ASP A 166 11.20 4.17 -8.32
N GLU A 167 12.48 4.09 -8.68
CA GLU A 167 13.39 5.24 -8.58
C GLU A 167 12.90 6.38 -9.47
N ILE A 168 13.01 7.59 -8.96
CA ILE A 168 12.67 8.84 -9.65
C ILE A 168 13.82 9.83 -9.50
N ASP A 169 14.01 10.67 -10.51
CA ASP A 169 15.02 11.72 -10.54
C ASP A 169 14.37 13.10 -10.62
N GLY A 170 15.05 14.13 -10.09
CA GLY A 170 14.61 15.52 -10.26
C GLY A 170 13.66 16.06 -9.20
N TYR A 171 13.27 15.27 -8.21
CA TYR A 171 12.33 15.67 -7.15
C TYR A 171 12.99 15.94 -5.80
N GLY A 172 14.32 16.05 -5.74
CA GLY A 172 15.07 16.21 -4.49
C GLY A 172 14.80 17.50 -3.71
N ASP A 173 14.18 18.51 -4.34
CA ASP A 173 13.77 19.77 -3.71
C ASP A 173 12.32 19.74 -3.18
N ARG A 174 11.62 18.58 -3.33
CA ARG A 174 10.25 18.36 -2.87
C ARG A 174 10.23 17.39 -1.70
N ASP A 175 9.90 17.88 -0.52
CA ASP A 175 9.83 17.06 0.71
C ASP A 175 8.58 16.14 0.73
N ASP A 176 7.58 16.43 -0.11
CA ASP A 176 6.31 15.72 -0.27
C ASP A 176 6.36 14.62 -1.35
N VAL A 177 7.44 14.55 -2.15
CA VAL A 177 7.63 13.51 -3.18
C VAL A 177 8.79 12.59 -2.77
N LEU A 178 8.48 11.32 -2.54
CA LEU A 178 9.44 10.34 -2.03
C LEU A 178 9.47 9.07 -2.88
N THR A 179 10.49 8.25 -2.70
CA THR A 179 10.48 6.86 -3.14
C THR A 179 10.01 5.94 -2.01
N LEU A 180 9.51 4.76 -2.36
CA LEU A 180 9.13 3.74 -1.36
C LEU A 180 10.32 3.31 -0.48
N ALA A 181 11.55 3.36 -1.00
CA ALA A 181 12.76 3.14 -0.22
C ALA A 181 12.95 4.20 0.86
N GLN A 182 12.71 5.48 0.56
CA GLN A 182 12.79 6.57 1.54
C GLN A 182 11.73 6.45 2.63
N VAL A 183 10.50 6.04 2.27
CA VAL A 183 9.45 5.73 3.26
C VAL A 183 9.89 4.57 4.18
N HIS A 184 10.46 3.51 3.61
CA HIS A 184 10.99 2.41 4.40
C HIS A 184 12.14 2.86 5.32
N GLU A 185 13.05 3.72 4.86
CA GLU A 185 14.16 4.26 5.66
C GLU A 185 13.65 5.10 6.84
N ARG A 186 12.66 5.98 6.62
CA ARG A 186 11.96 6.69 7.69
C ARG A 186 11.40 5.71 8.73
N GLY A 187 10.73 4.67 8.26
CA GLY A 187 10.18 3.62 9.12
C GLY A 187 11.22 2.82 9.88
N VAL A 188 12.45 2.65 9.37
CA VAL A 188 13.56 2.06 10.15
C VAL A 188 13.86 2.88 11.40
N GLY A 189 13.83 4.22 11.28
CA GLY A 189 14.05 5.14 12.39
C GLY A 189 12.86 5.28 13.34
N ALA A 190 11.65 5.19 12.82
CA ALA A 190 10.40 5.44 13.56
C ALA A 190 9.74 4.17 14.13
N PHE A 191 10.18 2.97 13.74
CA PHE A 191 9.52 1.72 14.13
C PHE A 191 9.66 1.42 15.62
N ASP A 192 8.53 1.37 16.29
CA ASP A 192 8.37 0.91 17.66
C ASP A 192 7.42 -0.31 17.69
N PRO A 193 7.87 -1.49 18.18
CA PRO A 193 7.04 -2.69 18.19
C PRO A 193 5.75 -2.55 19.02
N ASP A 194 5.81 -1.86 20.16
CA ASP A 194 4.65 -1.71 21.04
C ASP A 194 3.63 -0.76 20.41
N ALA A 195 4.09 0.33 19.79
CA ALA A 195 3.24 1.23 19.03
C ALA A 195 2.57 0.51 17.85
N TYR A 196 3.35 -0.30 17.09
CA TYR A 196 2.83 -1.07 15.97
C TYR A 196 1.74 -2.07 16.40
N GLU A 197 1.95 -2.81 17.49
CA GLU A 197 0.93 -3.70 18.05
C GLU A 197 -0.31 -2.91 18.48
N GLY A 198 -0.14 -1.74 19.08
CA GLY A 198 -1.23 -0.83 19.42
C GLY A 198 -2.07 -0.43 18.20
N TRP A 199 -1.43 -0.06 17.08
CA TRP A 199 -2.17 0.28 15.84
C TRP A 199 -3.01 -0.89 15.34
N LEU A 200 -2.48 -2.11 15.40
CA LEU A 200 -3.23 -3.30 15.01
C LEU A 200 -4.41 -3.58 15.95
N ASP A 201 -4.22 -3.35 17.27
CA ASP A 201 -5.23 -3.62 18.28
C ASP A 201 -6.38 -2.60 18.28
N GLU A 202 -6.12 -1.38 17.82
CA GLU A 202 -7.13 -0.36 17.63
C GLU A 202 -8.06 -0.65 16.43
N ARG A 203 -7.71 -1.60 15.55
CA ARG A 203 -8.51 -1.94 14.36
C ARG A 203 -9.59 -2.94 14.66
N SER A 204 -10.77 -2.68 14.08
CA SER A 204 -11.96 -3.54 14.12
C SER A 204 -12.22 -4.20 12.76
N PRO A 205 -12.81 -5.40 12.72
CA PRO A 205 -13.29 -6.00 11.48
C PRO A 205 -14.33 -5.15 10.73
N ASP A 206 -14.99 -4.22 11.42
CA ASP A 206 -15.97 -3.31 10.85
C ASP A 206 -15.33 -2.04 10.25
N ASP A 207 -14.03 -1.81 10.46
CA ASP A 207 -13.32 -0.67 9.88
C ASP A 207 -13.21 -0.82 8.35
N LEU A 208 -13.35 0.30 7.65
CA LEU A 208 -13.15 0.33 6.21
C LEU A 208 -11.68 0.01 5.88
N ALA A 209 -11.47 -0.99 5.02
CA ALA A 209 -10.13 -1.40 4.57
C ALA A 209 -9.78 -0.83 3.20
N SER A 210 -10.73 -0.84 2.26
CA SER A 210 -10.47 -0.37 0.90
C SER A 210 -11.70 0.19 0.20
N LEU A 211 -11.45 1.11 -0.74
CA LEU A 211 -12.42 1.67 -1.67
C LEU A 211 -12.07 1.24 -3.10
N ILE A 212 -13.03 0.66 -3.80
CA ILE A 212 -12.85 0.20 -5.18
C ILE A 212 -13.88 0.89 -6.07
N TYR A 213 -13.39 1.75 -6.96
CA TYR A 213 -14.23 2.42 -7.95
C TYR A 213 -14.45 1.54 -9.16
N THR A 214 -15.70 1.37 -9.57
CA THR A 214 -16.07 0.62 -10.77
C THR A 214 -16.52 1.56 -11.89
N SER A 215 -16.47 1.12 -13.13
CA SER A 215 -16.81 1.93 -14.32
C SER A 215 -18.23 2.56 -14.29
N GLY A 216 -19.12 2.10 -13.42
CA GLY A 216 -20.45 2.67 -13.24
C GLY A 216 -20.50 3.91 -12.35
N THR A 217 -19.52 4.12 -11.49
CA THR A 217 -19.46 5.25 -10.55
C THR A 217 -18.85 6.51 -11.18
N THR A 218 -17.94 6.37 -12.14
CA THR A 218 -17.23 7.47 -12.80
C THR A 218 -18.07 8.22 -13.85
N ALA A 219 -19.22 7.71 -14.26
CA ALA A 219 -19.99 8.24 -15.41
C ALA A 219 -21.02 9.34 -15.06
N ASN A 220 -21.27 9.70 -13.79
CA ASN A 220 -22.52 10.37 -13.44
C ASN A 220 -22.42 11.80 -12.84
N ARG A 221 -21.29 12.52 -12.96
CA ARG A 221 -21.18 13.91 -12.44
C ARG A 221 -20.94 15.03 -13.45
N ARG A 222 -20.91 14.75 -14.77
CA ARG A 222 -20.89 15.82 -15.78
C ARG A 222 -22.27 16.04 -16.40
N GLY A 223 -23.25 16.51 -15.61
CA GLY A 223 -24.59 16.74 -16.16
C GLY A 223 -25.58 17.41 -15.22
N SER A 224 -25.20 18.53 -14.60
CA SER A 224 -26.18 19.51 -14.08
C SER A 224 -25.46 20.82 -13.78
N GLY A 225 -25.24 21.62 -14.80
CA GLY A 225 -24.91 23.04 -14.73
C GLY A 225 -25.83 23.77 -15.70
#